data_aac3b525cf60491decd5fef06bba414c
#
_entry.id   aac3b525cf60491decd5fef06bba414c
#
_cell.length_a   1.000
_cell.length_b   1.000
_cell.length_c   1.000
_cell.angle_alpha   90.00
_cell.angle_beta   90.00
_cell.angle_gamma   90.00
#
_symmetry.space_group_name_H-M   'P 1'
#
loop_
_entity.id
_entity.type
_entity.pdbx_description
1 polymer ?
#
loop_
_entity_poly.entity_id
_entity_poly.type
_entity_poly.pdbx_seq_one_letter_code
_entity_poly.pdbx_strand_id
1 'polypeptide(L)' 'DALWERDRACVILHFFEGYTYENVSRILGEPESTIKSRVYRSLGKMRTFLQKGEH' A
#
# COMPACT_ATOMS: atom_id res chain seq x y z
N ASP A 1 5.01 12.62 -3.38
CA ASP A 1 6.32 12.37 -2.80
C ASP A 1 6.65 10.88 -2.90
N ALA A 2 7.93 10.56 -2.79
CA ALA A 2 8.41 9.19 -3.04
C ALA A 2 7.82 8.16 -2.08
N LEU A 3 7.58 8.54 -0.83
CA LEU A 3 6.98 7.62 0.15
C LEU A 3 5.55 7.26 -0.24
N TRP A 4 4.79 8.24 -0.69
CA TRP A 4 3.42 8.01 -1.12
C TRP A 4 3.36 7.13 -2.36
N GLU A 5 4.27 7.34 -3.29
CA GLU A 5 4.33 6.53 -4.50
C GLU A 5 4.67 5.08 -4.18
N ARG A 6 5.57 4.83 -3.23
CA ARG A 6 5.90 3.48 -2.80
C ARG A 6 4.74 2.81 -2.08
N ASP A 7 4.07 3.55 -1.20
CA ASP A 7 2.90 3.04 -0.51
C ASP A 7 1.81 2.64 -1.51
N ARG A 8 1.56 3.52 -2.48
CA ARG A 8 0.56 3.26 -3.51
C ARG A 8 0.93 2.05 -4.38
N ALA A 9 2.20 1.92 -4.71
CA ALA A 9 2.67 0.76 -5.48
C ALA A 9 2.37 -0.54 -4.76
N CYS A 10 2.57 -0.59 -3.44
CA CYS A 10 2.27 -1.78 -2.65
C CYS A 10 0.78 -2.13 -2.71
N VAL A 11 -0.09 -1.13 -2.61
CA VAL A 11 -1.54 -1.33 -2.70
C VAL A 11 -1.93 -1.88 -4.07
N ILE A 12 -1.41 -1.27 -5.12
CA ILE A 12 -1.72 -1.68 -6.48
C ILE A 12 -1.26 -3.12 -6.73
N LEU A 13 -0.03 -3.44 -6.36
CA LEU A 13 0.49 -4.79 -6.58
C LEU A 13 -0.28 -5.82 -5.79
N HIS A 14 -0.66 -5.51 -4.56
CA HIS A 14 -1.34 -6.48 -3.72
C HIS A 14 -2.82 -6.64 -4.08
N PHE A 15 -3.55 -5.54 -4.21
CA PHE A 15 -5.01 -5.60 -4.40
C PHE A 15 -5.44 -5.68 -5.85
N PHE A 16 -4.77 -4.99 -6.75
CA PHE A 16 -5.18 -4.98 -8.15
C PHE A 16 -4.49 -6.06 -8.98
N GLU A 17 -3.22 -6.34 -8.70
CA GLU A 17 -2.47 -7.34 -9.45
C GLU A 17 -2.52 -8.72 -8.79
N GLY A 18 -2.96 -8.81 -7.55
CA GLY A 18 -3.12 -10.09 -6.86
C GLY A 18 -1.85 -10.70 -6.30
N TYR A 19 -0.78 -9.92 -6.16
CA TYR A 19 0.47 -10.45 -5.58
C TYR A 19 0.35 -10.57 -4.07
N THR A 20 0.97 -11.62 -3.53
CA THR A 20 1.08 -11.78 -2.08
C THR A 20 2.05 -10.75 -1.51
N TYR A 21 2.00 -10.51 -0.21
CA TYR A 21 2.98 -9.63 0.44
C TYR A 21 4.41 -10.11 0.21
N GLU A 22 4.61 -11.42 0.21
CA GLU A 22 5.92 -12.00 -0.06
C GLU A 22 6.40 -11.64 -1.46
N ASN A 23 5.52 -11.76 -2.45
CA ASN A 23 5.87 -11.43 -3.82
C ASN A 23 6.14 -9.94 -4.00
N VAL A 24 5.33 -9.11 -3.39
CA VAL A 24 5.54 -7.65 -3.43
C VAL A 24 6.90 -7.30 -2.80
N SER A 25 7.21 -7.96 -1.69
CA SER A 25 8.50 -7.80 -1.01
C SER A 25 9.65 -8.07 -1.97
N ARG A 26 9.56 -9.13 -2.75
CA ARG A 26 10.60 -9.48 -3.73
C ARG A 26 10.67 -8.48 -4.88
N ILE A 27 9.52 -8.06 -5.39
CA ILE A 27 9.45 -7.11 -6.50
C ILE A 27 10.07 -5.77 -6.12
N LEU A 28 9.74 -5.27 -4.94
CA LEU A 28 10.20 -3.95 -4.50
C LEU A 28 11.52 -4.00 -3.75
N GLY A 29 12.00 -5.18 -3.40
CA GLY A 29 13.27 -5.32 -2.66
C GLY A 29 13.20 -4.80 -1.24
N GLU A 30 12.04 -4.93 -0.58
CA GLU A 30 11.82 -4.48 0.80
C GLU A 30 11.28 -5.61 1.65
N PRO A 31 11.55 -5.60 2.97
CA PRO A 31 11.03 -6.64 3.86
C PRO A 31 9.51 -6.72 3.83
N GLU A 32 8.99 -7.92 4.02
CA GLU A 32 7.55 -8.16 4.00
C GLU A 32 6.82 -7.32 5.06
N SER A 33 7.42 -7.17 6.25
CA SER A 33 6.82 -6.34 7.30
C SER A 33 6.69 -4.88 6.87
N THR A 34 7.66 -4.38 6.10
CA THR A 34 7.60 -3.03 5.54
C THR A 34 6.46 -2.91 4.54
N ILE A 35 6.28 -3.93 3.69
CA ILE A 35 5.19 -3.95 2.72
C ILE A 35 3.84 -3.88 3.42
N LYS A 36 3.65 -4.70 4.45
CA LYS A 36 2.40 -4.69 5.22
C LYS A 36 2.14 -3.32 5.84
N SER A 37 3.16 -2.70 6.42
CA SER A 37 3.02 -1.38 7.02
C SER A 37 2.63 -0.33 5.98
N ARG A 38 3.21 -0.41 4.79
CA ARG A 38 2.88 0.52 3.70
C ARG A 38 1.43 0.37 3.26
N VAL A 39 0.98 -0.87 3.13
CA VAL A 39 -0.40 -1.15 2.73
C VAL A 39 -1.38 -0.61 3.78
N TYR A 40 -1.14 -0.93 5.05
CA TYR A 40 -2.02 -0.46 6.12
C TYR A 40 -2.05 1.06 6.22
N ARG A 41 -0.91 1.71 6.06
CA ARG A 41 -0.84 3.17 6.10
C ARG A 41 -1.61 3.78 4.93
N SER A 42 -1.49 3.20 3.75
CA SER A 42 -2.22 3.66 2.57
C SER A 42 -3.72 3.50 2.73
N LEU A 43 -4.15 2.36 3.26
CA LEU A 43 -5.57 2.13 3.53
C LEU A 43 -6.11 3.13 4.54
N GLY A 44 -5.32 3.45 5.56
CA GLY A 44 -5.70 4.46 6.54
C GLY A 44 -5.89 5.84 5.92
N LYS A 45 -4.97 6.23 5.04
CA LYS A 45 -5.08 7.50 4.33
C LYS A 45 -6.31 7.54 3.44
N MET A 46 -6.56 6.48 2.69
CA MET A 46 -7.73 6.40 1.82
C MET A 46 -9.02 6.44 2.62
N ARG A 47 -9.05 5.75 3.74
CA ARG A 47 -10.22 5.75 4.62
C ARG A 47 -10.52 7.15 5.13
N THR A 48 -9.50 7.87 5.57
CA THR A 48 -9.66 9.24 6.06
C THR A 48 -10.19 10.14 4.96
N PHE A 49 -9.65 10.00 3.76
CA PHE A 49 -10.08 10.79 2.61
C PHE A 49 -11.56 10.53 2.29
N LEU A 50 -11.97 9.27 2.28
CA LEU A 50 -13.35 8.91 1.99
C LEU A 50 -14.31 9.43 3.05
N GLN A 51 -13.92 9.38 4.32
CA GLN A 51 -14.74 9.91 5.41
C GLN A 51 -14.95 11.41 5.26
N LYS A 52 -13.92 12.14 4.86
CA LYS A 52 -14.06 13.57 4.62
C LYS A 52 -14.97 13.84 3.41
N GLY A 53 -14.92 12.99 2.41
CA GLY A 53 -15.72 13.14 1.22
C GLY A 53 -17.22 12.93 1.43
N GLU A 54 -17.60 12.31 2.54
CA GLU A 54 -18.99 12.03 2.85
C GLU A 54 -19.74 13.23 3.44
N HIS A 55 -19.05 14.30 3.73
CA HIS A 55 -19.69 15.52 4.26
C HIS A 55 -20.18 16.45 3.15
#